data_4c3b0f3b73b455717ffacd6dfca35ed3
#
_entry.id   4c3b0f3b73b455717ffacd6dfca35ed3
#
_cell.length_a   1.000
_cell.length_b   1.000
_cell.length_c   1.000
_cell.angle_alpha   90.00
_cell.angle_beta   90.00
_cell.angle_gamma   90.00
#
_symmetry.space_group_name_H-M   'P 1'
#
loop_
_entity.id
_entity.type
_entity.pdbx_description
1 polymer ?
#
loop_
_entity_poly.entity_id
_entity_poly.type
_entity_poly.pdbx_seq_one_letter_code
_entity_poly.pdbx_strand_id
1 'polypeptide(L)'
;MPESPIRKLAPLATQAKEKGVHVYHLNIGQPDLPTPQAGLDVLRHIDRTVLEYSPSQGFRSYREKLTHYYERYNIHLDADDIIITSGGSEAVLFAFMSCLNPGDEIIVPEPAYANYMAFAISAGARIRTIATTIEEGFSLPKVEKFEELINERTRAILICNPNNPTGYLYTRREMNQIRDLVKKYDLYLFSDEVYREFIYTGSPYISACHLDGIEQNVVLIDSVSKRYSECGIRIGALITKNKTVRQAVMKFCQARLSPPLIGQLVAEASLDATPEYARDVYEEYVERRKCLIDGLNRIPGVYSPIPMGAFYTVAKLPVDDAEKFCAWCLTDFSYEGETVMMAPAAGFYTTPGAGRNQVRIAYVLKKEDLQRALVVLRKALEAYPGREE
;
A
#
# COMPACT_ATOMS: atom_id res chain seq x y z
N MET A 1 2.80 -18.92 -7.97
CA MET A 1 2.56 -17.69 -7.20
C MET A 1 2.14 -18.06 -5.78
N PRO A 2 2.61 -17.34 -4.73
CA PRO A 2 2.12 -17.56 -3.38
C PRO A 2 0.67 -17.09 -3.22
N GLU A 3 -0.06 -17.69 -2.28
CA GLU A 3 -1.39 -17.23 -1.90
C GLU A 3 -1.34 -15.83 -1.22
N SER A 4 -2.39 -15.06 -1.41
CA SER A 4 -2.48 -13.74 -0.77
C SER A 4 -2.71 -13.87 0.74
N PRO A 5 -1.81 -13.40 1.61
CA PRO A 5 -2.00 -13.45 3.06
C PRO A 5 -3.20 -12.62 3.52
N ILE A 6 -3.63 -11.68 2.69
CA ILE A 6 -4.77 -10.80 2.97
C ILE A 6 -6.11 -11.48 2.72
N ARG A 7 -6.15 -12.43 1.76
CA ARG A 7 -7.41 -13.02 1.25
C ARG A 7 -7.56 -14.51 1.49
N LYS A 8 -6.50 -15.24 1.82
CA LYS A 8 -6.55 -16.71 1.98
C LYS A 8 -7.54 -17.18 3.05
N LEU A 9 -7.83 -16.36 4.05
CA LEU A 9 -8.81 -16.67 5.09
C LEU A 9 -10.25 -16.22 4.75
N ALA A 10 -10.49 -15.60 3.59
CA ALA A 10 -11.82 -15.10 3.21
C ALA A 10 -12.90 -16.21 3.18
N PRO A 11 -12.65 -17.45 2.73
CA PRO A 11 -13.62 -18.52 2.80
C PRO A 11 -14.08 -18.83 4.23
N LEU A 12 -13.16 -18.80 5.22
CA LEU A 12 -13.49 -19.04 6.63
C LEU A 12 -14.35 -17.92 7.18
N ALA A 13 -14.09 -16.66 6.82
CA ALA A 13 -14.92 -15.52 7.20
C ALA A 13 -16.33 -15.62 6.61
N THR A 14 -16.46 -16.12 5.37
CA THR A 14 -17.77 -16.37 4.75
C THR A 14 -18.55 -17.42 5.55
N GLN A 15 -17.91 -18.55 5.88
CA GLN A 15 -18.52 -19.59 6.69
C GLN A 15 -18.94 -19.11 8.10
N ALA A 16 -18.12 -18.26 8.74
CA ALA A 16 -18.48 -17.65 10.03
C ALA A 16 -19.77 -16.80 9.91
N LYS A 17 -19.85 -15.98 8.87
CA LYS A 17 -21.05 -15.16 8.59
C LYS A 17 -22.29 -16.00 8.30
N GLU A 18 -22.15 -17.10 7.57
CA GLU A 18 -23.27 -18.05 7.31
C GLU A 18 -23.79 -18.69 8.60
N LYS A 19 -22.93 -18.82 9.63
CA LYS A 19 -23.32 -19.25 10.98
C LYS A 19 -23.89 -18.13 11.85
N GLY A 20 -24.07 -16.92 11.31
CA GLY A 20 -24.58 -15.76 12.02
C GLY A 20 -23.55 -14.99 12.86
N VAL A 21 -22.25 -15.27 12.70
CA VAL A 21 -21.19 -14.56 13.42
C VAL A 21 -20.83 -13.27 12.67
N HIS A 22 -20.85 -12.15 13.37
CA HIS A 22 -20.38 -10.87 12.82
C HIS A 22 -18.85 -10.84 12.77
N VAL A 23 -18.27 -10.50 11.60
CA VAL A 23 -16.82 -10.49 11.38
C VAL A 23 -16.31 -9.06 11.19
N TYR A 24 -15.50 -8.56 12.11
CA TYR A 24 -14.79 -7.31 11.94
C TYR A 24 -13.57 -7.49 11.01
N HIS A 25 -13.66 -6.92 9.79
CA HIS A 25 -12.63 -7.05 8.77
C HIS A 25 -11.49 -6.07 8.98
N LEU A 26 -10.49 -6.45 9.74
CA LEU A 26 -9.26 -5.69 9.98
C LEU A 26 -8.13 -6.05 8.98
N ASN A 27 -8.37 -6.99 8.07
CA ASN A 27 -7.40 -7.52 7.10
C ASN A 27 -7.33 -6.72 5.80
N ILE A 28 -8.38 -5.98 5.42
CA ILE A 28 -8.49 -5.29 4.14
C ILE A 28 -8.29 -3.79 4.32
N GLY A 29 -7.33 -3.21 3.60
CA GLY A 29 -7.09 -1.77 3.57
C GLY A 29 -7.88 -1.07 2.46
N GLN A 30 -9.20 -1.15 2.54
CA GLN A 30 -10.12 -0.42 1.68
C GLN A 30 -10.73 0.71 2.50
N PRO A 31 -10.45 1.99 2.18
CA PRO A 31 -11.11 3.11 2.82
C PRO A 31 -12.63 3.01 2.74
N ASP A 32 -13.32 3.40 3.80
CA ASP A 32 -14.79 3.40 3.93
C ASP A 32 -15.41 4.80 3.99
N LEU A 33 -14.58 5.83 3.97
CA LEU A 33 -15.04 7.22 3.92
C LEU A 33 -15.61 7.54 2.53
N PRO A 34 -16.57 8.47 2.44
CA PRO A 34 -17.21 8.79 1.17
C PRO A 34 -16.21 9.23 0.09
N THR A 35 -16.43 8.78 -1.14
CA THR A 35 -15.77 9.31 -2.33
C THR A 35 -16.16 10.80 -2.51
N PRO A 36 -15.25 11.68 -3.03
CA PRO A 36 -15.58 13.08 -3.30
C PRO A 36 -16.85 13.22 -4.13
N GLN A 37 -17.72 14.16 -3.74
CA GLN A 37 -19.01 14.36 -4.40
C GLN A 37 -18.87 14.63 -5.90
N ALA A 38 -17.85 15.42 -6.29
CA ALA A 38 -17.56 15.72 -7.70
C ALA A 38 -17.33 14.44 -8.53
N GLY A 39 -16.61 13.45 -7.99
CA GLY A 39 -16.42 12.15 -8.64
C GLY A 39 -17.72 11.35 -8.76
N LEU A 40 -18.54 11.32 -7.70
CA LEU A 40 -19.85 10.65 -7.73
C LEU A 40 -20.83 11.30 -8.71
N ASP A 41 -20.78 12.61 -8.87
CA ASP A 41 -21.68 13.35 -9.77
C ASP A 41 -21.39 13.02 -11.24
N VAL A 42 -20.12 12.76 -11.59
CA VAL A 42 -19.76 12.25 -12.93
C VAL A 42 -20.50 10.97 -13.24
N LEU A 43 -20.61 10.03 -12.31
CA LEU A 43 -21.32 8.75 -12.54
C LEU A 43 -22.81 8.94 -12.78
N ARG A 44 -23.40 10.01 -12.25
CA ARG A 44 -24.83 10.32 -12.40
C ARG A 44 -25.14 11.09 -13.69
N HIS A 45 -24.14 11.77 -14.25
CA HIS A 45 -24.33 12.72 -15.36
C HIS A 45 -23.34 12.48 -16.50
N ILE A 46 -23.11 11.21 -16.87
CA ILE A 46 -22.27 10.88 -18.02
C ILE A 46 -23.04 11.24 -19.31
N ASP A 47 -22.64 12.32 -19.95
CA ASP A 47 -23.19 12.76 -21.23
C ASP A 47 -22.34 12.19 -22.38
N ARG A 48 -22.41 10.88 -22.57
CA ARG A 48 -21.73 10.17 -23.67
C ARG A 48 -22.64 9.08 -24.22
N THR A 49 -22.81 9.06 -25.53
CA THR A 49 -23.57 8.02 -26.24
C THR A 49 -22.71 6.81 -26.65
N VAL A 50 -21.38 6.97 -26.66
CA VAL A 50 -20.42 5.91 -26.96
C VAL A 50 -19.35 5.93 -25.89
N LEU A 51 -18.97 4.76 -25.38
CA LEU A 51 -17.86 4.59 -24.43
C LEU A 51 -16.63 4.09 -25.20
N GLU A 52 -15.97 5.00 -25.89
CA GLU A 52 -14.82 4.73 -26.75
C GLU A 52 -13.53 4.45 -25.95
N TYR A 53 -12.53 3.91 -26.61
CA TYR A 53 -11.18 3.84 -26.02
C TYR A 53 -10.64 5.23 -25.78
N SER A 54 -10.11 5.47 -24.59
CA SER A 54 -9.31 6.66 -24.31
C SER A 54 -7.89 6.53 -24.88
N PRO A 55 -7.11 7.60 -24.98
CA PRO A 55 -5.68 7.50 -25.34
C PRO A 55 -4.95 6.50 -24.44
N SER A 56 -4.03 5.72 -24.99
CA SER A 56 -3.30 4.66 -24.24
C SER A 56 -2.53 5.21 -23.04
N GLN A 57 -2.08 6.47 -23.09
CA GLN A 57 -1.43 7.17 -21.97
C GLN A 57 -2.43 7.70 -20.92
N GLY A 58 -3.72 7.72 -21.24
CA GLY A 58 -4.78 8.38 -20.46
C GLY A 58 -5.10 9.78 -20.97
N PHE A 59 -6.22 10.34 -20.52
CA PHE A 59 -6.66 11.67 -20.91
C PHE A 59 -5.62 12.73 -20.60
N ARG A 60 -5.37 13.63 -21.56
CA ARG A 60 -4.43 14.72 -21.37
C ARG A 60 -4.92 15.70 -20.30
N SER A 61 -6.20 16.04 -20.30
CA SER A 61 -6.82 16.88 -19.27
C SER A 61 -6.57 16.35 -17.85
N TYR A 62 -6.77 15.05 -17.64
CA TYR A 62 -6.54 14.43 -16.34
C TYR A 62 -5.05 14.48 -15.95
N ARG A 63 -4.13 14.20 -16.88
CA ARG A 63 -2.68 14.25 -16.63
C ARG A 63 -2.20 15.68 -16.32
N GLU A 64 -2.72 16.70 -17.03
CA GLU A 64 -2.46 18.12 -16.77
C GLU A 64 -2.98 18.52 -15.37
N LYS A 65 -4.18 18.07 -15.01
CA LYS A 65 -4.74 18.33 -13.68
C LYS A 65 -3.95 17.65 -12.57
N LEU A 66 -3.40 16.46 -12.82
CA LEU A 66 -2.49 15.77 -11.90
C LEU A 66 -1.20 16.57 -11.67
N THR A 67 -0.65 17.29 -12.65
CA THR A 67 0.55 18.12 -12.40
C THR A 67 0.29 19.16 -11.32
N HIS A 68 -0.88 19.83 -11.35
CA HIS A 68 -1.27 20.79 -10.31
C HIS A 68 -1.47 20.13 -8.94
N TYR A 69 -1.96 18.89 -8.91
CA TYR A 69 -2.03 18.12 -7.67
C TYR A 69 -0.63 17.87 -7.08
N TYR A 70 0.34 17.48 -7.92
CA TYR A 70 1.72 17.21 -7.46
C TYR A 70 2.47 18.47 -7.03
N GLU A 71 2.18 19.61 -7.64
CA GLU A 71 2.74 20.92 -7.23
C GLU A 71 2.45 21.25 -5.77
N ARG A 72 1.32 20.81 -5.21
CA ARG A 72 1.00 20.97 -3.78
C ARG A 72 2.03 20.29 -2.86
N TYR A 73 2.75 19.31 -3.38
CA TYR A 73 3.82 18.57 -2.70
C TYR A 73 5.22 19.00 -3.15
N ASN A 74 5.35 20.12 -3.88
CA ASN A 74 6.61 20.55 -4.50
C ASN A 74 7.22 19.51 -5.45
N ILE A 75 6.38 18.72 -6.12
CA ILE A 75 6.78 17.77 -7.15
C ILE A 75 6.42 18.38 -8.51
N HIS A 76 7.46 18.76 -9.28
CA HIS A 76 7.29 19.41 -10.58
C HIS A 76 7.36 18.38 -11.70
N LEU A 77 6.25 18.20 -12.39
CA LEU A 77 6.05 17.23 -13.48
C LEU A 77 5.44 17.88 -14.70
N ASP A 78 5.81 17.38 -15.86
CA ASP A 78 5.06 17.61 -17.09
C ASP A 78 3.95 16.54 -17.23
N ALA A 79 2.86 16.88 -17.91
CA ALA A 79 1.79 15.91 -18.18
C ALA A 79 2.30 14.67 -18.93
N ASP A 80 3.38 14.81 -19.71
CA ASP A 80 4.01 13.71 -20.44
C ASP A 80 4.85 12.79 -19.56
N ASP A 81 5.20 13.20 -18.33
CA ASP A 81 5.85 12.34 -17.33
C ASP A 81 4.87 11.34 -16.71
N ILE A 82 3.56 11.55 -16.89
CA ILE A 82 2.47 10.81 -16.24
C ILE A 82 1.82 9.85 -17.24
N ILE A 83 1.72 8.58 -16.87
CA ILE A 83 1.00 7.54 -17.62
C ILE A 83 -0.09 6.98 -16.71
N ILE A 84 -1.35 7.08 -17.14
CA ILE A 84 -2.49 6.56 -16.39
C ILE A 84 -2.58 5.04 -16.55
N THR A 85 -2.83 4.36 -15.42
CA THR A 85 -2.88 2.90 -15.33
C THR A 85 -4.18 2.41 -14.69
N SER A 86 -4.47 1.11 -14.85
CA SER A 86 -5.60 0.43 -14.18
C SER A 86 -5.28 0.16 -12.70
N GLY A 87 -5.13 1.25 -11.94
CA GLY A 87 -4.70 1.24 -10.54
C GLY A 87 -3.19 1.10 -10.38
N GLY A 88 -2.71 1.28 -9.14
CA GLY A 88 -1.28 1.14 -8.81
C GLY A 88 -0.70 -0.25 -9.15
N SER A 89 -1.52 -1.30 -9.16
CA SER A 89 -1.09 -2.66 -9.49
C SER A 89 -0.55 -2.77 -10.93
N GLU A 90 -1.23 -2.16 -11.90
CA GLU A 90 -0.74 -2.13 -13.29
C GLU A 90 0.51 -1.24 -13.40
N ALA A 91 0.57 -0.12 -12.65
CA ALA A 91 1.74 0.73 -12.60
C ALA A 91 2.99 -0.03 -12.14
N VAL A 92 2.89 -0.81 -11.06
CA VAL A 92 3.99 -1.68 -10.57
C VAL A 92 4.38 -2.70 -11.63
N LEU A 93 3.40 -3.40 -12.20
CA LEU A 93 3.68 -4.43 -13.22
C LEU A 93 4.38 -3.83 -14.44
N PHE A 94 3.89 -2.70 -14.96
CA PHE A 94 4.50 -2.02 -16.10
C PHE A 94 5.88 -1.47 -15.79
N ALA A 95 6.12 -0.96 -14.56
CA ALA A 95 7.44 -0.54 -14.10
C ALA A 95 8.42 -1.72 -14.16
N PHE A 96 8.04 -2.88 -13.61
CA PHE A 96 8.90 -4.06 -13.61
C PHE A 96 9.16 -4.57 -15.04
N MET A 97 8.11 -4.73 -15.85
CA MET A 97 8.25 -5.21 -17.22
C MET A 97 9.05 -4.27 -18.14
N SER A 98 9.09 -2.98 -17.83
CA SER A 98 9.80 -1.98 -18.65
C SER A 98 11.24 -1.76 -18.23
N CYS A 99 11.56 -1.98 -16.95
CA CYS A 99 12.89 -1.67 -16.38
C CYS A 99 13.74 -2.91 -16.09
N LEU A 100 13.15 -4.11 -16.12
CA LEU A 100 13.82 -5.34 -15.71
C LEU A 100 13.80 -6.39 -16.82
N ASN A 101 14.84 -7.21 -16.86
CA ASN A 101 14.91 -8.42 -17.65
C ASN A 101 14.64 -9.65 -16.78
N PRO A 102 14.28 -10.81 -17.39
CA PRO A 102 14.17 -12.06 -16.65
C PRO A 102 15.46 -12.39 -15.89
N GLY A 103 15.32 -12.67 -14.59
CA GLY A 103 16.43 -12.96 -13.68
C GLY A 103 17.04 -11.74 -12.99
N ASP A 104 16.64 -10.52 -13.34
CA ASP A 104 17.02 -9.30 -12.60
C ASP A 104 16.45 -9.30 -11.18
N GLU A 105 17.13 -8.60 -10.28
CA GLU A 105 16.80 -8.57 -8.86
C GLU A 105 16.37 -7.18 -8.40
N ILE A 106 15.36 -7.14 -7.52
CA ILE A 106 14.83 -5.95 -6.87
C ILE A 106 15.07 -6.08 -5.36
N ILE A 107 15.73 -5.12 -4.73
CA ILE A 107 15.85 -5.07 -3.26
C ILE A 107 14.61 -4.39 -2.69
N VAL A 108 13.98 -5.05 -1.70
CA VAL A 108 12.75 -4.57 -1.06
C VAL A 108 12.87 -4.70 0.45
N PRO A 109 12.70 -3.62 1.23
CA PRO A 109 12.58 -3.74 2.69
C PRO A 109 11.36 -4.58 3.07
N GLU A 110 11.54 -5.57 3.94
CA GLU A 110 10.43 -6.40 4.44
C GLU A 110 10.14 -6.11 5.93
N PRO A 111 8.87 -6.21 6.36
CA PRO A 111 7.72 -6.74 5.61
C PRO A 111 7.26 -5.79 4.51
N ALA A 112 6.88 -6.36 3.37
CA ALA A 112 6.50 -5.62 2.17
C ALA A 112 5.10 -6.01 1.68
N TYR A 113 4.47 -5.15 0.88
CA TYR A 113 3.18 -5.47 0.27
C TYR A 113 3.27 -6.75 -0.55
N ALA A 114 2.51 -7.76 -0.14
CA ALA A 114 2.64 -9.14 -0.64
C ALA A 114 2.52 -9.28 -2.17
N ASN A 115 1.79 -8.38 -2.83
CA ASN A 115 1.61 -8.46 -4.28
C ASN A 115 2.87 -8.06 -5.07
N TYR A 116 3.86 -7.38 -4.46
CA TYR A 116 5.12 -7.10 -5.17
C TYR A 116 5.81 -8.39 -5.62
N MET A 117 5.77 -9.45 -4.79
CA MET A 117 6.28 -10.76 -5.14
C MET A 117 5.57 -11.33 -6.38
N ALA A 118 4.24 -11.23 -6.44
CA ALA A 118 3.47 -11.71 -7.57
C ALA A 118 3.81 -10.95 -8.86
N PHE A 119 3.96 -9.63 -8.79
CA PHE A 119 4.35 -8.80 -9.94
C PHE A 119 5.78 -9.09 -10.40
N ALA A 120 6.72 -9.29 -9.46
CA ALA A 120 8.09 -9.66 -9.80
C ALA A 120 8.14 -11.01 -10.54
N ILE A 121 7.44 -12.03 -10.03
CA ILE A 121 7.31 -13.34 -10.69
C ILE A 121 6.71 -13.18 -12.09
N SER A 122 5.67 -12.36 -12.26
CA SER A 122 5.03 -12.11 -13.57
C SER A 122 5.97 -11.43 -14.56
N ALA A 123 6.87 -10.58 -14.09
CA ALA A 123 7.89 -9.92 -14.90
C ALA A 123 9.16 -10.78 -15.10
N GLY A 124 9.22 -11.98 -14.52
CA GLY A 124 10.41 -12.82 -14.56
C GLY A 124 11.55 -12.35 -13.64
N ALA A 125 11.33 -11.35 -12.81
CA ALA A 125 12.29 -10.79 -11.87
C ALA A 125 12.24 -11.50 -10.51
N ARG A 126 13.23 -11.24 -9.65
CA ARG A 126 13.33 -11.79 -8.30
C ARG A 126 13.35 -10.67 -7.26
N ILE A 127 12.65 -10.87 -6.16
CA ILE A 127 12.76 -10.01 -4.99
C ILE A 127 13.84 -10.56 -4.06
N ARG A 128 14.74 -9.67 -3.64
CA ARG A 128 15.66 -9.87 -2.52
C ARG A 128 15.25 -8.94 -1.41
N THR A 129 14.92 -9.48 -0.27
CA THR A 129 14.46 -8.67 0.84
C THR A 129 15.59 -8.27 1.76
N ILE A 130 15.42 -7.08 2.35
CA ILE A 130 16.25 -6.60 3.45
C ILE A 130 15.37 -6.49 4.69
N ALA A 131 15.75 -7.21 5.76
CA ALA A 131 14.94 -7.31 6.94
C ALA A 131 14.89 -5.99 7.73
N THR A 132 13.67 -5.62 8.14
CA THR A 132 13.43 -4.64 9.21
C THR A 132 12.69 -5.34 10.35
N THR A 133 12.76 -4.81 11.56
CA THR A 133 12.21 -5.45 12.75
C THR A 133 11.15 -4.59 13.43
N ILE A 134 10.18 -5.24 14.06
CA ILE A 134 9.13 -4.55 14.82
C ILE A 134 9.72 -3.85 16.05
N GLU A 135 10.76 -4.41 16.63
CA GLU A 135 11.49 -3.88 17.79
C GLU A 135 12.18 -2.55 17.47
N GLU A 136 12.64 -2.37 16.22
CA GLU A 136 13.23 -1.13 15.69
C GLU A 136 12.20 -0.22 15.00
N GLY A 137 10.89 -0.53 15.15
CA GLY A 137 9.79 0.21 14.54
C GLY A 137 9.81 0.17 13.00
N PHE A 138 10.46 -0.84 12.41
CA PHE A 138 10.61 -1.04 10.97
C PHE A 138 11.47 0.02 10.26
N SER A 139 12.39 0.69 10.97
CA SER A 139 13.37 1.58 10.36
C SER A 139 14.30 0.83 9.41
N LEU A 140 14.82 1.53 8.40
CA LEU A 140 15.77 0.92 7.48
C LEU A 140 17.08 0.55 8.20
N PRO A 141 17.65 -0.59 7.88
CA PRO A 141 18.97 -0.95 8.37
C PRO A 141 20.04 -0.05 7.74
N LYS A 142 21.26 -0.16 8.28
CA LYS A 142 22.41 0.59 7.76
C LYS A 142 22.65 0.30 6.28
N VAL A 143 23.25 1.27 5.56
CA VAL A 143 23.49 1.20 4.12
C VAL A 143 24.34 -0.01 3.71
N GLU A 144 25.26 -0.45 4.57
CA GLU A 144 26.12 -1.61 4.34
C GLU A 144 25.30 -2.89 4.13
N LYS A 145 24.12 -3.00 4.77
CA LYS A 145 23.23 -4.15 4.59
C LYS A 145 22.59 -4.19 3.21
N PHE A 146 22.33 -3.04 2.61
CA PHE A 146 21.90 -2.96 1.22
C PHE A 146 23.05 -3.36 0.29
N GLU A 147 24.26 -2.87 0.55
CA GLU A 147 25.45 -3.16 -0.27
C GLU A 147 25.80 -4.66 -0.27
N GLU A 148 25.61 -5.36 0.86
CA GLU A 148 25.77 -6.82 0.95
C GLU A 148 24.83 -7.58 0.00
N LEU A 149 23.66 -7.00 -0.33
CA LEU A 149 22.69 -7.60 -1.23
C LEU A 149 22.91 -7.24 -2.70
N ILE A 150 23.55 -6.11 -2.98
CA ILE A 150 23.76 -5.62 -4.35
C ILE A 150 24.75 -6.51 -5.08
N ASN A 151 24.37 -6.94 -6.28
CA ASN A 151 25.21 -7.74 -7.17
C ASN A 151 24.92 -7.35 -8.64
N GLU A 152 25.58 -8.01 -9.58
CA GLU A 152 25.47 -7.74 -11.02
C GLU A 152 24.05 -7.90 -11.61
N ARG A 153 23.13 -8.58 -10.92
CA ARG A 153 21.74 -8.74 -11.32
C ARG A 153 20.81 -7.72 -10.67
N THR A 154 21.29 -7.02 -9.65
CA THR A 154 20.48 -6.00 -8.98
C THR A 154 20.23 -4.84 -9.94
N ARG A 155 18.96 -4.48 -10.15
CA ARG A 155 18.54 -3.39 -11.05
C ARG A 155 17.72 -2.32 -10.37
N ALA A 156 17.12 -2.64 -9.23
CA ALA A 156 16.21 -1.70 -8.58
C ALA A 156 16.17 -1.87 -7.06
N ILE A 157 15.82 -0.78 -6.40
CA ILE A 157 15.29 -0.75 -5.04
C ILE A 157 13.81 -0.37 -5.14
N LEU A 158 12.94 -1.07 -4.40
CA LEU A 158 11.53 -0.72 -4.29
C LEU A 158 11.21 -0.35 -2.85
N ILE A 159 10.56 0.79 -2.66
CA ILE A 159 10.03 1.24 -1.37
C ILE A 159 8.55 1.55 -1.49
N CYS A 160 7.81 1.42 -0.39
CA CYS A 160 6.46 1.94 -0.20
C CYS A 160 6.51 3.01 0.88
N ASN A 161 6.17 4.25 0.54
CA ASN A 161 6.32 5.38 1.44
C ASN A 161 5.08 6.31 1.40
N PRO A 162 4.28 6.35 2.47
CA PRO A 162 4.30 5.53 3.70
C PRO A 162 4.08 4.04 3.44
N ASN A 163 4.61 3.20 4.34
CA ASN A 163 4.71 1.76 4.09
C ASN A 163 3.41 0.99 4.37
N ASN A 164 3.11 0.05 3.49
CA ASN A 164 2.21 -1.07 3.72
C ASN A 164 3.06 -2.35 3.78
N PRO A 165 3.13 -3.07 4.92
CA PRO A 165 2.11 -3.15 5.97
C PRO A 165 2.37 -2.36 7.25
N THR A 166 3.51 -1.71 7.43
CA THR A 166 4.00 -1.27 8.75
C THR A 166 3.50 0.11 9.19
N GLY A 167 3.05 0.95 8.26
CA GLY A 167 2.78 2.36 8.52
C GLY A 167 4.06 3.20 8.75
N TYR A 168 5.24 2.64 8.44
CA TYR A 168 6.50 3.37 8.55
C TYR A 168 6.57 4.50 7.52
N LEU A 169 7.14 5.62 7.92
CA LEU A 169 7.42 6.77 7.06
C LEU A 169 8.92 6.99 7.03
N TYR A 170 9.53 6.89 5.84
CA TYR A 170 10.98 7.06 5.71
C TYR A 170 11.40 8.50 6.02
N THR A 171 12.43 8.59 6.84
CA THR A 171 13.06 9.85 7.22
C THR A 171 13.86 10.44 6.06
N ARG A 172 14.14 11.75 6.10
CA ARG A 172 15.03 12.41 5.11
C ARG A 172 16.38 11.71 5.01
N ARG A 173 16.92 11.27 6.14
CA ARG A 173 18.19 10.55 6.17
C ARG A 173 18.13 9.24 5.39
N GLU A 174 17.10 8.44 5.63
CA GLU A 174 16.91 7.15 4.95
C GLU A 174 16.65 7.34 3.45
N MET A 175 15.83 8.33 3.07
CA MET A 175 15.61 8.66 1.65
C MET A 175 16.91 9.10 0.97
N ASN A 176 17.76 9.87 1.64
CA ASN A 176 19.10 10.22 1.11
C ASN A 176 20.03 9.01 1.01
N GLN A 177 20.00 8.07 1.96
CA GLN A 177 20.76 6.81 1.86
C GLN A 177 20.33 5.98 0.64
N ILE A 178 19.03 5.87 0.39
CA ILE A 178 18.49 5.19 -0.80
C ILE A 178 18.95 5.91 -2.08
N ARG A 179 18.85 7.25 -2.12
CA ARG A 179 19.37 8.05 -3.25
C ARG A 179 20.84 7.74 -3.55
N ASP A 180 21.66 7.74 -2.52
CA ASP A 180 23.12 7.55 -2.68
C ASP A 180 23.43 6.13 -3.20
N LEU A 181 22.69 5.10 -2.76
CA LEU A 181 22.78 3.75 -3.30
C LEU A 181 22.34 3.69 -4.77
N VAL A 182 21.18 4.29 -5.08
CA VAL A 182 20.65 4.36 -6.46
C VAL A 182 21.66 5.01 -7.39
N LYS A 183 22.24 6.14 -6.97
CA LYS A 183 23.25 6.87 -7.74
C LYS A 183 24.55 6.09 -7.89
N LYS A 184 25.03 5.46 -6.82
CA LYS A 184 26.30 4.71 -6.80
C LYS A 184 26.28 3.50 -7.72
N TYR A 185 25.16 2.78 -7.75
CA TYR A 185 25.02 1.51 -8.45
C TYR A 185 24.15 1.60 -9.73
N ASP A 186 23.75 2.81 -10.12
CA ASP A 186 22.88 3.07 -11.28
C ASP A 186 21.62 2.19 -11.29
N LEU A 187 20.91 2.18 -10.17
CA LEU A 187 19.70 1.40 -9.98
C LEU A 187 18.44 2.21 -10.31
N TYR A 188 17.35 1.55 -10.63
CA TYR A 188 16.02 2.17 -10.58
C TYR A 188 15.55 2.29 -9.13
N LEU A 189 14.80 3.36 -8.83
CA LEU A 189 14.04 3.50 -7.60
C LEU A 189 12.55 3.43 -7.91
N PHE A 190 11.91 2.30 -7.60
CA PHE A 190 10.46 2.18 -7.63
C PHE A 190 9.92 2.69 -6.29
N SER A 191 9.13 3.76 -6.32
CA SER A 191 8.54 4.37 -5.13
C SER A 191 7.03 4.28 -5.19
N ASP A 192 6.45 3.39 -4.39
CA ASP A 192 5.00 3.29 -4.24
C ASP A 192 4.54 4.32 -3.19
N GLU A 193 3.84 5.36 -3.66
CA GLU A 193 3.45 6.52 -2.87
C GLU A 193 1.93 6.66 -2.73
N VAL A 194 1.18 5.59 -2.87
CA VAL A 194 -0.29 5.58 -2.85
C VAL A 194 -0.89 6.04 -1.51
N TYR A 195 -0.09 6.09 -0.43
CA TYR A 195 -0.53 6.53 0.90
C TYR A 195 -0.04 7.94 1.26
N ARG A 196 0.43 8.74 0.30
CA ARG A 196 1.00 10.09 0.51
C ARG A 196 0.11 11.03 1.33
N GLU A 197 -1.21 10.91 1.21
CA GLU A 197 -2.17 11.73 1.96
C GLU A 197 -2.26 11.40 3.46
N PHE A 198 -1.77 10.21 3.85
CA PHE A 198 -1.92 9.68 5.21
C PHE A 198 -0.59 9.77 5.95
N ILE A 199 -0.22 10.97 6.44
CA ILE A 199 1.02 11.25 7.17
C ILE A 199 0.67 11.97 8.46
N TYR A 200 1.07 11.40 9.59
CA TYR A 200 0.62 11.81 10.92
C TYR A 200 1.70 12.49 11.76
N THR A 201 2.86 12.80 11.18
CA THR A 201 4.02 13.34 11.92
C THR A 201 4.05 14.87 11.99
N GLY A 202 3.21 15.56 11.23
CA GLY A 202 3.28 17.02 11.05
C GLY A 202 4.50 17.48 10.23
N SER A 203 5.35 16.56 9.77
CA SER A 203 6.50 16.86 8.91
C SER A 203 6.11 16.83 7.44
N PRO A 204 6.77 17.64 6.58
CA PRO A 204 6.55 17.57 5.15
C PRO A 204 6.85 16.17 4.58
N TYR A 205 6.02 15.73 3.65
CA TYR A 205 6.23 14.48 2.92
C TYR A 205 7.50 14.53 2.06
N ILE A 206 8.22 13.41 2.00
CA ILE A 206 9.40 13.26 1.17
C ILE A 206 9.12 12.21 0.10
N SER A 207 8.85 12.68 -1.12
CA SER A 207 8.73 11.84 -2.31
C SER A 207 10.11 11.43 -2.83
N ALA A 208 10.16 10.31 -3.56
CA ALA A 208 11.34 9.96 -4.35
C ALA A 208 11.69 11.03 -5.39
N CYS A 209 10.68 11.78 -5.87
CA CYS A 209 10.88 12.91 -6.79
C CYS A 209 11.61 14.12 -6.18
N HIS A 210 11.80 14.17 -4.85
CA HIS A 210 12.59 15.21 -4.17
C HIS A 210 14.07 14.83 -4.01
N LEU A 211 14.51 13.72 -4.60
CA LEU A 211 15.87 13.21 -4.47
C LEU A 211 16.71 13.67 -5.67
N ASP A 212 17.53 14.68 -5.45
CA ASP A 212 18.37 15.30 -6.49
C ASP A 212 19.40 14.32 -7.07
N GLY A 213 19.58 14.38 -8.39
CA GLY A 213 20.61 13.68 -9.12
C GLY A 213 20.31 12.22 -9.43
N ILE A 214 19.05 11.78 -9.23
CA ILE A 214 18.52 10.46 -9.62
C ILE A 214 17.16 10.58 -10.34
N GLU A 215 16.81 11.73 -10.87
CA GLU A 215 15.50 12.00 -11.49
C GLU A 215 15.17 11.02 -12.62
N GLN A 216 16.22 10.55 -13.34
CA GLN A 216 16.09 9.58 -14.42
C GLN A 216 15.95 8.13 -13.93
N ASN A 217 16.24 7.88 -12.67
CA ASN A 217 16.17 6.56 -12.04
C ASN A 217 14.82 6.32 -11.34
N VAL A 218 14.10 7.40 -11.03
CA VAL A 218 12.83 7.31 -10.26
C VAL A 218 11.68 6.89 -11.15
N VAL A 219 10.94 5.88 -10.69
CA VAL A 219 9.62 5.49 -11.19
C VAL A 219 8.66 5.50 -10.01
N LEU A 220 7.82 6.54 -9.96
CA LEU A 220 6.82 6.71 -8.92
C LEU A 220 5.52 6.01 -9.31
N ILE A 221 4.94 5.29 -8.36
CA ILE A 221 3.64 4.63 -8.47
C ILE A 221 2.63 5.36 -7.60
N ASP A 222 1.48 5.69 -8.17
CA ASP A 222 0.40 6.37 -7.48
C ASP A 222 -0.97 5.75 -7.80
N SER A 223 -1.98 6.06 -6.98
CA SER A 223 -3.35 5.62 -7.20
C SER A 223 -4.34 6.49 -6.44
N VAL A 224 -5.51 6.74 -7.04
CA VAL A 224 -6.64 7.39 -6.37
C VAL A 224 -7.36 6.49 -5.37
N SER A 225 -7.08 5.18 -5.43
CA SER A 225 -7.76 4.14 -4.61
C SER A 225 -7.81 4.48 -3.12
N LYS A 226 -6.74 5.08 -2.60
CA LYS A 226 -6.61 5.35 -1.16
C LYS A 226 -7.01 6.78 -0.82
N ARG A 227 -6.54 7.72 -1.60
CA ARG A 227 -6.73 9.16 -1.40
C ARG A 227 -8.21 9.60 -1.44
N TYR A 228 -9.01 8.96 -2.30
CA TYR A 228 -10.41 9.33 -2.55
C TYR A 228 -11.42 8.20 -2.28
N SER A 229 -11.01 7.12 -1.61
CA SER A 229 -11.86 5.93 -1.42
C SER A 229 -12.38 5.35 -2.73
N GLU A 230 -11.59 5.41 -3.79
CA GLU A 230 -11.95 5.05 -5.16
C GLU A 230 -11.32 3.73 -5.63
N CYS A 231 -11.23 2.74 -4.74
CA CYS A 231 -10.61 1.44 -5.08
C CYS A 231 -11.26 0.77 -6.29
N GLY A 232 -12.58 0.96 -6.46
CA GLY A 232 -13.39 0.28 -7.49
C GLY A 232 -13.25 0.86 -8.89
N ILE A 233 -12.87 2.13 -9.07
CA ILE A 233 -12.76 2.74 -10.39
C ILE A 233 -11.49 2.33 -11.14
N ARG A 234 -10.51 1.72 -10.44
CA ARG A 234 -9.28 1.17 -11.01
C ARG A 234 -8.43 2.21 -11.76
N ILE A 235 -8.09 3.32 -11.10
CA ILE A 235 -7.20 4.35 -11.66
C ILE A 235 -5.97 4.54 -10.77
N GLY A 236 -4.83 4.57 -11.44
CA GLY A 236 -3.51 4.86 -10.89
C GLY A 236 -2.64 5.55 -11.91
N ALA A 237 -1.38 5.75 -11.57
CA ALA A 237 -0.40 6.37 -12.45
C ALA A 237 0.99 5.76 -12.26
N LEU A 238 1.73 5.64 -13.36
CA LEU A 238 3.17 5.47 -13.40
C LEU A 238 3.78 6.80 -13.84
N ILE A 239 4.73 7.31 -13.06
CA ILE A 239 5.29 8.63 -13.28
C ILE A 239 6.81 8.54 -13.30
N THR A 240 7.43 9.06 -14.35
CA THR A 240 8.88 9.10 -14.47
C THR A 240 9.35 10.16 -15.46
N LYS A 241 10.44 10.85 -15.14
CA LYS A 241 11.12 11.77 -16.07
C LYS A 241 11.97 11.04 -17.10
N ASN A 242 12.22 9.74 -16.94
CA ASN A 242 13.00 8.94 -17.86
C ASN A 242 12.21 8.65 -19.16
N LYS A 243 12.61 9.32 -20.22
CA LYS A 243 11.95 9.19 -21.53
C LYS A 243 12.02 7.77 -22.10
N THR A 244 13.13 7.06 -21.88
CA THR A 244 13.30 5.68 -22.35
C THR A 244 12.32 4.72 -21.66
N VAL A 245 12.20 4.87 -20.33
CA VAL A 245 11.22 4.09 -19.53
C VAL A 245 9.81 4.41 -20.01
N ARG A 246 9.44 5.70 -20.18
CA ARG A 246 8.11 6.07 -20.70
C ARG A 246 7.80 5.42 -22.06
N GLN A 247 8.79 5.42 -22.98
CA GLN A 247 8.61 4.79 -24.28
C GLN A 247 8.41 3.28 -24.19
N ALA A 248 9.11 2.61 -23.27
CA ALA A 248 8.92 1.18 -23.00
C ALA A 248 7.53 0.91 -22.41
N VAL A 249 7.12 1.67 -21.39
CA VAL A 249 5.78 1.57 -20.77
C VAL A 249 4.68 1.80 -21.77
N MET A 250 4.84 2.77 -22.69
CA MET A 250 3.84 3.06 -23.72
C MET A 250 3.56 1.88 -24.65
N LYS A 251 4.51 0.99 -24.89
CA LYS A 251 4.27 -0.24 -25.69
C LYS A 251 3.29 -1.17 -24.98
N PHE A 252 3.41 -1.31 -23.66
CA PHE A 252 2.46 -2.08 -22.83
C PHE A 252 1.09 -1.37 -22.76
N CYS A 253 1.08 -0.05 -22.64
CA CYS A 253 -0.17 0.74 -22.67
C CYS A 253 -0.92 0.55 -23.98
N GLN A 254 -0.22 0.55 -25.12
CA GLN A 254 -0.81 0.31 -26.44
C GLN A 254 -1.33 -1.14 -26.58
N ALA A 255 -0.61 -2.13 -26.06
CA ALA A 255 -1.05 -3.53 -26.05
C ALA A 255 -2.29 -3.73 -25.16
N ARG A 256 -2.39 -3.02 -24.02
CA ARG A 256 -3.54 -3.01 -23.12
C ARG A 256 -4.72 -2.19 -23.70
N LEU A 257 -4.50 -1.35 -24.72
CA LEU A 257 -5.39 -0.38 -25.39
C LEU A 257 -5.50 0.93 -24.61
N SER A 258 -6.31 1.01 -23.56
CA SER A 258 -6.51 2.24 -22.78
C SER A 258 -6.80 1.95 -21.31
N PRO A 259 -6.55 2.91 -20.40
CA PRO A 259 -7.09 2.81 -19.04
C PRO A 259 -8.61 3.01 -19.06
N PRO A 260 -9.33 2.60 -17.97
CA PRO A 260 -10.79 2.70 -17.91
C PRO A 260 -11.28 4.14 -18.13
N LEU A 261 -12.10 4.36 -19.16
CA LEU A 261 -12.62 5.69 -19.54
C LEU A 261 -13.40 6.33 -18.38
N ILE A 262 -14.42 5.64 -17.86
CA ILE A 262 -15.27 6.14 -16.77
C ILE A 262 -14.44 6.39 -15.51
N GLY A 263 -13.51 5.48 -15.21
CA GLY A 263 -12.61 5.65 -14.06
C GLY A 263 -11.78 6.93 -14.15
N GLN A 264 -11.27 7.28 -15.33
CA GLN A 264 -10.52 8.52 -15.52
C GLN A 264 -11.39 9.77 -15.32
N LEU A 265 -12.63 9.77 -15.82
CA LEU A 265 -13.55 10.90 -15.64
C LEU A 265 -13.86 11.13 -14.15
N VAL A 266 -14.10 10.07 -13.40
CA VAL A 266 -14.33 10.14 -11.95
C VAL A 266 -13.07 10.64 -11.23
N ALA A 267 -11.91 10.05 -11.51
CA ALA A 267 -10.65 10.42 -10.88
C ALA A 267 -10.25 11.87 -11.18
N GLU A 268 -10.50 12.35 -12.42
CA GLU A 268 -10.24 13.75 -12.81
C GLU A 268 -11.13 14.72 -12.04
N ALA A 269 -12.42 14.42 -11.90
CA ALA A 269 -13.35 15.24 -11.13
C ALA A 269 -13.01 15.22 -9.62
N SER A 270 -12.56 14.10 -9.08
CA SER A 270 -12.19 13.98 -7.66
C SER A 270 -10.96 14.82 -7.29
N LEU A 271 -10.14 15.27 -8.26
CA LEU A 271 -9.06 16.24 -8.03
C LEU A 271 -9.60 17.62 -7.61
N ASP A 272 -10.87 17.91 -7.85
CA ASP A 272 -11.57 19.13 -7.39
C ASP A 272 -12.15 18.97 -5.97
N ALA A 273 -11.83 17.87 -5.26
CA ALA A 273 -12.19 17.71 -3.87
C ALA A 273 -11.73 18.92 -3.05
N THR A 274 -12.62 19.40 -2.18
CA THR A 274 -12.33 20.61 -1.39
C THR A 274 -11.24 20.33 -0.35
N PRO A 275 -10.54 21.38 0.13
CA PRO A 275 -9.59 21.24 1.24
C PRO A 275 -10.23 20.64 2.50
N GLU A 276 -11.52 20.91 2.73
CA GLU A 276 -12.29 20.35 3.85
C GLU A 276 -12.38 18.83 3.75
N TYR A 277 -12.65 18.29 2.56
CA TYR A 277 -12.69 16.84 2.34
C TYR A 277 -11.37 16.18 2.78
N ALA A 278 -10.24 16.71 2.32
CA ALA A 278 -8.93 16.15 2.66
C ALA A 278 -8.64 16.25 4.17
N ARG A 279 -9.00 17.37 4.80
CA ARG A 279 -8.87 17.58 6.25
C ARG A 279 -9.72 16.60 7.03
N ASP A 280 -11.01 16.45 6.67
CA ASP A 280 -11.95 15.60 7.39
C ASP A 280 -11.52 14.11 7.30
N VAL A 281 -11.06 13.67 6.13
CA VAL A 281 -10.46 12.33 5.94
C VAL A 281 -9.23 12.16 6.83
N TYR A 282 -8.33 13.13 6.85
CA TYR A 282 -7.12 13.09 7.68
C TYR A 282 -7.45 12.99 9.17
N GLU A 283 -8.33 13.86 9.67
CA GLU A 283 -8.73 13.90 11.08
C GLU A 283 -9.36 12.58 11.53
N GLU A 284 -10.24 12.01 10.71
CA GLU A 284 -10.85 10.71 10.98
C GLU A 284 -9.81 9.59 11.09
N TYR A 285 -8.81 9.54 10.20
CA TYR A 285 -7.76 8.53 10.28
C TYR A 285 -6.79 8.75 11.44
N VAL A 286 -6.56 9.99 11.87
CA VAL A 286 -5.82 10.29 13.12
C VAL A 286 -6.53 9.68 14.32
N GLU A 287 -7.86 9.85 14.44
CA GLU A 287 -8.67 9.31 15.53
C GLU A 287 -8.72 7.77 15.49
N ARG A 288 -8.93 7.17 14.31
CA ARG A 288 -8.91 5.71 14.14
C ARG A 288 -7.57 5.11 14.52
N ARG A 289 -6.47 5.70 14.05
CA ARG A 289 -5.11 5.29 14.40
C ARG A 289 -4.89 5.31 15.91
N LYS A 290 -5.24 6.43 16.55
CA LYS A 290 -5.09 6.57 18.01
C LYS A 290 -5.91 5.52 18.75
N CYS A 291 -7.17 5.36 18.38
CA CYS A 291 -8.06 4.35 18.98
C CYS A 291 -7.47 2.94 18.90
N LEU A 292 -7.03 2.53 17.69
CA LEU A 292 -6.49 1.20 17.48
C LEU A 292 -5.18 0.98 18.24
N ILE A 293 -4.19 1.88 18.10
CA ILE A 293 -2.85 1.69 18.68
C ILE A 293 -2.90 1.72 20.20
N ASP A 294 -3.63 2.68 20.78
CA ASP A 294 -3.81 2.74 22.23
C ASP A 294 -4.53 1.47 22.75
N GLY A 295 -5.51 0.98 22.00
CA GLY A 295 -6.25 -0.23 22.36
C GLY A 295 -5.40 -1.48 22.27
N LEU A 296 -4.64 -1.68 21.21
CA LEU A 296 -3.74 -2.83 21.03
C LEU A 296 -2.69 -2.89 22.15
N ASN A 297 -2.00 -1.80 22.42
CA ASN A 297 -0.93 -1.75 23.42
C ASN A 297 -1.43 -1.83 24.88
N ARG A 298 -2.75 -1.82 25.11
CA ARG A 298 -3.35 -2.13 26.42
C ARG A 298 -3.68 -3.61 26.60
N ILE A 299 -3.62 -4.42 25.54
CA ILE A 299 -3.83 -5.86 25.64
C ILE A 299 -2.52 -6.51 26.12
N PRO A 300 -2.52 -7.28 27.22
CA PRO A 300 -1.30 -7.92 27.73
C PRO A 300 -0.61 -8.80 26.69
N GLY A 301 0.69 -8.59 26.48
CA GLY A 301 1.50 -9.35 25.52
C GLY A 301 1.42 -8.85 24.07
N VAL A 302 0.55 -7.90 23.77
CA VAL A 302 0.47 -7.27 22.43
C VAL A 302 1.39 -6.06 22.34
N TYR A 303 2.13 -5.95 21.26
CA TYR A 303 2.95 -4.77 20.95
C TYR A 303 2.72 -4.31 19.50
N SER A 304 2.47 -3.03 19.34
CA SER A 304 2.34 -2.37 18.03
C SER A 304 3.11 -1.05 18.06
N PRO A 305 4.09 -0.84 17.16
CA PRO A 305 4.69 0.47 16.95
C PRO A 305 3.62 1.50 16.54
N ILE A 306 3.88 2.77 16.80
CA ILE A 306 2.99 3.85 16.35
C ILE A 306 3.24 4.10 14.85
N PRO A 307 2.26 3.83 13.96
CA PRO A 307 2.42 4.12 12.53
C PRO A 307 2.54 5.63 12.30
N MET A 308 3.48 6.03 11.48
CA MET A 308 3.69 7.44 11.11
C MET A 308 2.95 7.83 9.82
N GLY A 309 2.48 6.84 9.07
CA GLY A 309 1.71 7.06 7.85
C GLY A 309 0.87 5.84 7.46
N ALA A 310 0.23 5.90 6.30
CA ALA A 310 -0.75 4.94 5.79
C ALA A 310 -1.92 4.73 6.76
N PHE A 311 -2.61 3.60 6.69
CA PHE A 311 -3.67 3.22 7.64
C PHE A 311 -3.54 1.74 8.04
N TYR A 312 -2.29 1.32 8.27
CA TYR A 312 -1.94 -0.02 8.73
C TYR A 312 -0.99 0.03 9.90
N THR A 313 -1.00 -1.05 10.65
CA THR A 313 0.07 -1.40 11.59
C THR A 313 0.35 -2.89 11.53
N VAL A 314 1.57 -3.28 11.90
CA VAL A 314 1.91 -4.65 12.25
C VAL A 314 1.96 -4.76 13.76
N ALA A 315 1.20 -5.68 14.32
CA ALA A 315 1.18 -5.95 15.75
C ALA A 315 1.76 -7.35 16.04
N LYS A 316 2.62 -7.45 17.03
CA LYS A 316 3.09 -8.71 17.63
C LYS A 316 2.08 -9.17 18.65
N LEU A 317 1.66 -10.41 18.56
CA LEU A 317 0.68 -11.03 19.45
C LEU A 317 1.34 -12.13 20.30
N PRO A 318 0.84 -12.40 21.53
CA PRO A 318 1.32 -13.47 22.38
C PRO A 318 0.73 -14.82 21.92
N VAL A 319 1.12 -15.27 20.72
CA VAL A 319 0.62 -16.52 20.11
C VAL A 319 1.76 -17.31 19.47
N ASP A 320 1.63 -18.63 19.45
CA ASP A 320 2.58 -19.56 18.83
C ASP A 320 2.70 -19.34 17.32
N ASP A 321 1.56 -19.04 16.67
CA ASP A 321 1.47 -18.85 15.22
C ASP A 321 0.25 -17.98 14.88
N ALA A 322 0.50 -16.80 14.32
CA ALA A 322 -0.56 -15.86 13.98
C ALA A 322 -1.47 -16.35 12.84
N GLU A 323 -1.00 -17.22 11.96
CA GLU A 323 -1.84 -17.81 10.93
C GLU A 323 -2.87 -18.77 11.52
N LYS A 324 -2.43 -19.64 12.44
CA LYS A 324 -3.33 -20.52 13.18
C LYS A 324 -4.32 -19.71 14.01
N PHE A 325 -3.84 -18.69 14.71
CA PHE A 325 -4.71 -17.80 15.50
C PHE A 325 -5.78 -17.13 14.66
N CYS A 326 -5.40 -16.52 13.52
CA CYS A 326 -6.35 -15.87 12.62
C CYS A 326 -7.37 -16.85 12.04
N ALA A 327 -6.97 -18.08 11.70
CA ALA A 327 -7.89 -19.11 11.24
C ALA A 327 -8.84 -19.54 12.37
N TRP A 328 -8.31 -19.81 13.57
CA TRP A 328 -9.08 -20.19 14.74
C TRP A 328 -10.11 -19.11 15.14
N CYS A 329 -9.78 -17.82 15.06
CA CYS A 329 -10.75 -16.76 15.28
C CYS A 329 -11.98 -16.86 14.38
N LEU A 330 -11.85 -17.43 13.18
CA LEU A 330 -12.93 -17.53 12.19
C LEU A 330 -13.68 -18.87 12.23
N THR A 331 -13.04 -19.93 12.79
CA THR A 331 -13.62 -21.28 12.78
C THR A 331 -14.18 -21.71 14.12
N ASP A 332 -13.49 -21.40 15.22
CA ASP A 332 -13.70 -21.99 16.54
C ASP A 332 -14.01 -20.96 17.63
N PHE A 333 -13.93 -19.66 17.34
CA PHE A 333 -14.13 -18.58 18.31
C PHE A 333 -15.25 -17.62 17.89
N SER A 334 -16.06 -17.25 18.88
CA SER A 334 -16.88 -16.05 18.84
C SER A 334 -17.11 -15.53 20.26
N TYR A 335 -17.17 -14.23 20.42
CA TYR A 335 -17.53 -13.56 21.65
C TYR A 335 -18.79 -12.72 21.41
N GLU A 336 -19.88 -13.04 22.08
CA GLU A 336 -21.21 -12.40 21.89
C GLU A 336 -21.67 -12.40 20.41
N GLY A 337 -21.38 -13.48 19.68
CA GLY A 337 -21.72 -13.59 18.25
C GLY A 337 -20.81 -12.82 17.30
N GLU A 338 -19.64 -12.38 17.75
CA GLU A 338 -18.70 -11.56 16.98
C GLU A 338 -17.28 -12.15 16.96
N THR A 339 -16.55 -11.90 15.88
CA THR A 339 -15.14 -12.28 15.74
C THR A 339 -14.36 -11.25 14.91
N VAL A 340 -13.03 -11.42 14.83
CA VAL A 340 -12.13 -10.54 14.09
C VAL A 340 -11.41 -11.31 12.97
N MET A 341 -11.18 -10.65 11.85
CA MET A 341 -10.34 -11.15 10.77
C MET A 341 -9.16 -10.20 10.55
N MET A 342 -7.95 -10.69 10.78
CA MET A 342 -6.68 -9.98 10.54
C MET A 342 -5.91 -10.66 9.41
N ALA A 343 -4.86 -10.02 8.90
CA ALA A 343 -3.96 -10.62 7.94
C ALA A 343 -2.71 -11.14 8.65
N PRO A 344 -2.44 -12.47 8.66
CA PRO A 344 -1.20 -13.03 9.21
C PRO A 344 0.02 -12.39 8.53
N ALA A 345 0.99 -11.89 9.31
CA ALA A 345 2.08 -11.10 8.76
C ALA A 345 3.18 -11.93 8.09
N ALA A 346 3.28 -13.22 8.37
CA ALA A 346 4.29 -14.10 7.75
C ALA A 346 4.30 -14.01 6.21
N GLY A 347 3.12 -13.82 5.58
CA GLY A 347 3.02 -13.68 4.13
C GLY A 347 3.48 -12.33 3.55
N PHE A 348 3.92 -11.37 4.38
CA PHE A 348 4.54 -10.10 3.95
C PHE A 348 6.07 -10.16 4.05
N TYR A 349 6.61 -11.27 4.52
CA TYR A 349 8.04 -11.55 4.60
C TYR A 349 8.43 -12.66 3.60
N THR A 350 9.67 -12.63 3.14
CA THR A 350 10.29 -13.75 2.42
C THR A 350 11.28 -14.50 3.30
N THR A 351 11.78 -13.86 4.35
CA THR A 351 12.67 -14.48 5.33
C THR A 351 11.92 -15.57 6.11
N PRO A 352 12.38 -16.83 6.07
CA PRO A 352 11.71 -17.92 6.76
C PRO A 352 11.57 -17.68 8.27
N GLY A 353 10.35 -17.88 8.79
CA GLY A 353 10.03 -17.71 10.21
C GLY A 353 9.78 -16.27 10.65
N ALA A 354 10.06 -15.27 9.81
CA ALA A 354 9.75 -13.88 10.13
C ALA A 354 8.23 -13.64 10.16
N GLY A 355 7.80 -12.77 11.09
CA GLY A 355 6.39 -12.40 11.22
C GLY A 355 5.46 -13.50 11.73
N ARG A 356 5.98 -14.63 12.25
CA ARG A 356 5.19 -15.80 12.66
C ARG A 356 4.13 -15.49 13.71
N ASN A 357 4.44 -14.61 14.66
CA ASN A 357 3.52 -14.17 15.71
C ASN A 357 3.02 -12.74 15.49
N GLN A 358 3.04 -12.26 14.24
CA GLN A 358 2.62 -10.93 13.88
C GLN A 358 1.39 -10.95 12.96
N VAL A 359 0.59 -9.89 13.05
CA VAL A 359 -0.56 -9.64 12.18
C VAL A 359 -0.50 -8.24 11.62
N ARG A 360 -0.93 -8.06 10.36
CA ARG A 360 -1.24 -6.73 9.85
C ARG A 360 -2.70 -6.40 10.14
N ILE A 361 -2.92 -5.22 10.67
CA ILE A 361 -4.22 -4.63 10.98
C ILE A 361 -4.40 -3.34 10.17
N ALA A 362 -5.54 -3.20 9.49
CA ALA A 362 -5.95 -1.96 8.85
C ALA A 362 -6.96 -1.23 9.75
N TYR A 363 -6.77 0.08 9.99
CA TYR A 363 -7.70 0.88 10.80
C TYR A 363 -8.65 1.70 9.92
N VAL A 364 -9.32 0.98 9.01
CA VAL A 364 -10.27 1.56 8.05
C VAL A 364 -11.73 1.52 8.52
N LEU A 365 -12.04 0.77 9.58
CA LEU A 365 -13.38 0.70 10.17
C LEU A 365 -13.65 1.96 11.00
N LYS A 366 -14.94 2.25 11.23
CA LYS A 366 -15.37 3.31 12.13
C LYS A 366 -14.81 3.10 13.53
N LYS A 367 -14.65 4.18 14.29
CA LYS A 367 -14.04 4.17 15.63
C LYS A 367 -14.75 3.23 16.59
N GLU A 368 -16.09 3.20 16.55
CA GLU A 368 -16.93 2.33 17.38
C GLU A 368 -16.68 0.84 17.08
N ASP A 369 -16.59 0.51 15.79
CA ASP A 369 -16.29 -0.86 15.34
C ASP A 369 -14.85 -1.27 15.71
N LEU A 370 -13.89 -0.35 15.64
CA LEU A 370 -12.51 -0.60 16.10
C LEU A 370 -12.46 -0.86 17.61
N GLN A 371 -13.20 -0.07 18.41
CA GLN A 371 -13.29 -0.27 19.85
C GLN A 371 -13.87 -1.65 20.19
N ARG A 372 -14.94 -2.04 19.47
CA ARG A 372 -15.55 -3.34 19.67
C ARG A 372 -14.64 -4.48 19.21
N ALA A 373 -14.02 -4.36 18.05
CA ALA A 373 -13.06 -5.33 17.54
C ALA A 373 -11.88 -5.55 18.51
N LEU A 374 -11.40 -4.51 19.19
CA LEU A 374 -10.36 -4.62 20.23
C LEU A 374 -10.82 -5.43 21.45
N VAL A 375 -12.08 -5.28 21.88
CA VAL A 375 -12.66 -6.11 22.95
C VAL A 375 -12.69 -7.58 22.52
N VAL A 376 -13.20 -7.85 21.31
CA VAL A 376 -13.29 -9.20 20.73
C VAL A 376 -11.90 -9.81 20.58
N LEU A 377 -10.91 -9.05 20.07
CA LEU A 377 -9.52 -9.51 19.92
C LEU A 377 -8.89 -9.88 21.28
N ARG A 378 -9.10 -9.05 22.31
CA ARG A 378 -8.63 -9.37 23.66
C ARG A 378 -9.22 -10.69 24.16
N LYS A 379 -10.54 -10.89 23.97
CA LYS A 379 -11.21 -12.13 24.36
C LYS A 379 -10.73 -13.34 23.58
N ALA A 380 -10.44 -13.14 22.28
CA ALA A 380 -9.84 -14.19 21.45
C ALA A 380 -8.45 -14.59 21.98
N LEU A 381 -7.60 -13.61 22.30
CA LEU A 381 -6.27 -13.90 22.85
C LEU A 381 -6.32 -14.56 24.25
N GLU A 382 -7.31 -14.18 25.10
CA GLU A 382 -7.54 -14.82 26.39
C GLU A 382 -7.94 -16.31 26.25
N ALA A 383 -8.68 -16.67 25.19
CA ALA A 383 -9.24 -18.01 24.97
C ALA A 383 -8.40 -18.89 24.06
N TYR A 384 -7.43 -18.34 23.33
CA TYR A 384 -6.68 -19.09 22.32
C TYR A 384 -5.79 -20.17 22.96
N PRO A 385 -5.90 -21.45 22.53
CA PRO A 385 -5.11 -22.55 23.13
C PRO A 385 -3.59 -22.43 22.92
N GLY A 386 -3.16 -21.73 21.84
CA GLY A 386 -1.74 -21.51 21.50
C GLY A 386 -1.20 -20.18 22.00
N ARG A 387 -1.80 -19.60 23.06
CA ARG A 387 -1.30 -18.37 23.69
C ARG A 387 0.04 -18.64 24.38
N GLU A 388 1.00 -17.74 24.14
CA GLU A 388 2.30 -17.69 24.82
C GLU A 388 2.28 -16.62 25.93
N GLU A 389 3.14 -16.77 26.95
CA GLU A 389 3.26 -15.83 28.08
C GLU A 389 3.97 -14.52 27.66
#